data_5069edbda06a2bf8721f10cfef770676
#
_entry.id   5069edbda06a2bf8721f10cfef770676
#
_cell.length_a   1.000
_cell.length_b   1.000
_cell.length_c   1.000
_cell.angle_alpha   90.00
_cell.angle_beta   90.00
_cell.angle_gamma   90.00
#
_symmetry.space_group_name_H-M   'P 1'
#
loop_
_entity.id
_entity.type
_entity.pdbx_description
1 polymer ?
#
loop_
_entity_poly.entity_id
_entity_poly.type
_entity_poly.pdbx_seq_one_letter_code
_entity_poly.pdbx_strand_id
1 'polypeptide(L)'
;MSKDYKDLVVGLDIGTAKVMAVVAEVLPTGELKLAGLGVSPSNGLKRGVVVNIDATVQSIQQALKEAELMADCKISRVYTGITGSHIRGINSSGMVAVKDKEVTPADVARVVETARAINISSDQRLLLVEPQEFVIDGQDVKEPIGMSGMRLEAKVHIVTGAQSAAENIIKCVRRCGLEVDQLMLNPLASSQAVLTEDERELGVVLVDIGAGTTDVAIFTNGAIRHTAVIPIAGDLITSDIAMALRTPTKDAEDIKVENGFAKQLLADPETQVEVPGLGDRGPRLLSKQALAGVIEPRIEEIFSLVQQVIRESGYEEVLSSGVVLTGGSAVMPGMVELGEDIFLKPVRRGIPKYSSALSDMVAQPRAATVMGLLEEARYARLRGFKVAQKSGSVKTAFGRFKDFIVGNF
;
A
#
# COMPACT_ATOMS: atom_id res chain seq x y z
N MET A 1 37.99 -3.23 16.47
CA MET A 1 36.59 -3.71 16.57
C MET A 1 36.01 -3.69 15.18
N SER A 2 35.73 -4.84 14.61
CA SER A 2 35.05 -4.99 13.32
C SER A 2 33.65 -4.32 13.47
N LYS A 3 33.35 -3.30 12.65
CA LYS A 3 31.97 -2.83 12.51
C LYS A 3 31.20 -4.02 11.90
N ASP A 4 30.37 -4.66 12.69
CA ASP A 4 29.39 -5.61 12.14
C ASP A 4 28.56 -4.82 11.13
N TYR A 5 28.71 -5.15 9.86
CA TYR A 5 27.88 -4.59 8.80
C TYR A 5 26.46 -5.15 9.01
N LYS A 6 25.59 -4.31 9.58
CA LYS A 6 24.16 -4.61 9.68
C LYS A 6 23.58 -4.64 8.27
N ASP A 7 22.85 -5.67 7.92
CA ASP A 7 22.09 -5.72 6.66
C ASP A 7 20.82 -4.89 6.82
N LEU A 8 20.95 -3.58 6.56
CA LEU A 8 19.88 -2.62 6.73
C LEU A 8 19.03 -2.51 5.46
N VAL A 9 17.72 -2.46 5.64
CA VAL A 9 16.71 -2.15 4.65
C VAL A 9 15.89 -0.95 5.10
N VAL A 10 15.41 -0.15 4.15
CA VAL A 10 14.69 1.08 4.45
C VAL A 10 13.42 1.19 3.63
N GLY A 11 12.30 1.32 4.32
CA GLY A 11 11.02 1.70 3.74
C GLY A 11 10.82 3.22 3.83
N LEU A 12 10.41 3.84 2.74
CA LEU A 12 10.08 5.27 2.65
C LEU A 12 8.68 5.44 2.08
N ASP A 13 7.71 5.73 2.95
CA ASP A 13 6.35 6.08 2.56
C ASP A 13 6.24 7.59 2.37
N ILE A 14 5.96 8.04 1.15
CA ILE A 14 5.78 9.44 0.79
C ILE A 14 4.28 9.69 0.60
N GLY A 15 3.57 9.87 1.71
CA GLY A 15 2.13 10.09 1.73
C GLY A 15 1.71 11.55 1.59
N THR A 16 0.41 11.80 1.40
CA THR A 16 -0.15 13.16 1.24
C THR A 16 -0.06 13.96 2.56
N ALA A 17 -0.31 13.34 3.72
CA ALA A 17 -0.27 14.03 5.02
C ALA A 17 1.07 13.90 5.74
N LYS A 18 1.79 12.78 5.54
CA LYS A 18 3.06 12.50 6.22
C LYS A 18 4.05 11.80 5.29
N VAL A 19 5.32 12.00 5.57
CA VAL A 19 6.41 11.15 5.09
C VAL A 19 6.92 10.32 6.26
N MET A 20 7.05 9.01 6.08
CA MET A 20 7.54 8.09 7.09
C MET A 20 8.72 7.28 6.53
N ALA A 21 9.86 7.31 7.24
CA ALA A 21 11.04 6.52 6.93
C ALA A 21 11.28 5.52 8.06
N VAL A 22 11.40 4.24 7.74
CA VAL A 22 11.66 3.19 8.72
C VAL A 22 12.88 2.40 8.29
N VAL A 23 13.85 2.28 9.21
CA VAL A 23 15.08 1.50 9.04
C VAL A 23 14.95 0.21 9.83
N ALA A 24 15.23 -0.91 9.19
CA ALA A 24 15.23 -2.22 9.84
C ALA A 24 16.49 -3.01 9.46
N GLU A 25 16.95 -3.84 10.38
CA GLU A 25 17.98 -4.85 10.17
C GLU A 25 17.31 -6.19 9.81
N VAL A 26 17.75 -6.82 8.75
CA VAL A 26 17.35 -8.20 8.41
C VAL A 26 18.25 -9.14 9.19
N LEU A 27 17.68 -9.83 10.18
CA LEU A 27 18.42 -10.78 11.01
C LEU A 27 18.77 -12.04 10.23
N PRO A 28 19.79 -12.82 10.67
CA PRO A 28 20.11 -14.12 10.06
C PRO A 28 18.93 -15.12 10.09
N THR A 29 17.96 -14.93 11.00
CA THR A 29 16.72 -15.71 11.06
C THR A 29 15.74 -15.34 9.93
N GLY A 30 16.00 -14.24 9.22
CA GLY A 30 15.09 -13.66 8.23
C GLY A 30 14.04 -12.72 8.81
N GLU A 31 14.06 -12.46 10.12
CA GLU A 31 13.14 -11.52 10.78
C GLU A 31 13.65 -10.07 10.63
N LEU A 32 12.71 -9.13 10.68
CA LEU A 32 13.02 -7.69 10.72
C LEU A 32 13.22 -7.24 12.18
N LYS A 33 14.27 -6.48 12.41
CA LYS A 33 14.48 -5.75 13.67
C LYS A 33 14.54 -4.25 13.35
N LEU A 34 13.53 -3.50 13.80
CA LEU A 34 13.51 -2.06 13.60
C LEU A 34 14.68 -1.39 14.34
N ALA A 35 15.36 -0.51 13.63
CA ALA A 35 16.52 0.22 14.12
C ALA A 35 16.22 1.72 14.24
N GLY A 36 15.36 2.28 13.39
CA GLY A 36 15.04 3.70 13.41
C GLY A 36 13.74 4.02 12.70
N LEU A 37 13.13 5.12 13.12
CA LEU A 37 11.90 5.66 12.57
C LEU A 37 12.03 7.19 12.51
N GLY A 38 11.60 7.78 11.40
CA GLY A 38 11.42 9.22 11.28
C GLY A 38 10.08 9.54 10.62
N VAL A 39 9.40 10.55 11.13
CA VAL A 39 8.09 10.99 10.63
C VAL A 39 8.11 12.50 10.46
N SER A 40 7.70 12.97 9.30
CA SER A 40 7.61 14.40 9.00
C SER A 40 6.24 14.72 8.38
N PRO A 41 5.66 15.89 8.66
CA PRO A 41 4.53 16.39 7.87
C PRO A 41 4.89 16.43 6.40
N SER A 42 3.97 15.99 5.54
CA SER A 42 4.18 16.01 4.10
C SER A 42 3.68 17.32 3.52
N ASN A 43 4.57 18.00 2.81
CA ASN A 43 4.26 19.18 2.03
C ASN A 43 4.66 18.91 0.58
N GLY A 44 3.81 19.30 -0.38
CA GLY A 44 4.14 19.14 -1.80
C GLY A 44 3.49 17.93 -2.48
N LEU A 45 2.64 17.15 -1.78
CA LEU A 45 1.77 16.14 -2.39
C LEU A 45 0.29 16.57 -2.35
N LYS A 46 -0.44 16.17 -3.37
CA LYS A 46 -1.90 16.28 -3.42
C LYS A 46 -2.48 15.02 -4.04
N ARG A 47 -3.39 14.36 -3.32
CA ARG A 47 -4.04 13.11 -3.77
C ARG A 47 -3.04 12.07 -4.28
N GLY A 48 -1.97 11.83 -3.50
CA GLY A 48 -0.92 10.87 -3.81
C GLY A 48 0.09 11.29 -4.88
N VAL A 49 -0.05 12.47 -5.49
CA VAL A 49 0.83 12.95 -6.58
C VAL A 49 1.69 14.12 -6.11
N VAL A 50 2.98 14.12 -6.48
CA VAL A 50 3.91 15.22 -6.20
C VAL A 50 3.52 16.43 -7.05
N VAL A 51 3.16 17.53 -6.39
CA VAL A 51 2.81 18.84 -7.02
C VAL A 51 3.87 19.91 -6.75
N ASN A 52 4.73 19.69 -5.75
CA ASN A 52 5.88 20.56 -5.45
C ASN A 52 7.07 19.71 -5.00
N ILE A 53 8.08 19.64 -5.89
CA ILE A 53 9.26 18.80 -5.67
C ILE A 53 10.08 19.29 -4.48
N ASP A 54 10.31 20.60 -4.36
CA ASP A 54 11.17 21.16 -3.29
C ASP A 54 10.59 20.96 -1.91
N ALA A 55 9.28 21.19 -1.75
CA ALA A 55 8.58 20.93 -0.50
C ALA A 55 8.58 19.44 -0.14
N THR A 56 8.39 18.55 -1.14
CA THR A 56 8.46 17.09 -0.94
C THR A 56 9.85 16.65 -0.50
N VAL A 57 10.92 17.18 -1.14
CA VAL A 57 12.30 16.89 -0.77
C VAL A 57 12.59 17.29 0.67
N GLN A 58 12.13 18.47 1.11
CA GLN A 58 12.30 18.92 2.49
C GLN A 58 11.60 17.96 3.49
N SER A 59 10.38 17.56 3.21
CA SER A 59 9.66 16.58 4.04
C SER A 59 10.38 15.23 4.11
N ILE A 60 10.89 14.73 2.99
CA ILE A 60 11.67 13.48 2.95
C ILE A 60 12.95 13.63 3.77
N GLN A 61 13.71 14.71 3.59
CA GLN A 61 14.97 14.95 4.32
C GLN A 61 14.75 15.00 5.83
N GLN A 62 13.65 15.61 6.29
CA GLN A 62 13.32 15.67 7.71
C GLN A 62 13.06 14.28 8.28
N ALA A 63 12.24 13.46 7.63
CA ALA A 63 11.95 12.08 8.04
C ALA A 63 13.22 11.20 8.02
N LEU A 64 14.05 11.32 6.98
CA LEU A 64 15.32 10.59 6.90
C LEU A 64 16.27 10.95 8.02
N LYS A 65 16.42 12.24 8.33
CA LYS A 65 17.31 12.72 9.41
C LYS A 65 16.94 12.11 10.77
N GLU A 66 15.65 12.03 11.08
CA GLU A 66 15.19 11.42 12.33
C GLU A 66 15.45 9.91 12.34
N ALA A 67 15.16 9.21 11.24
CA ALA A 67 15.39 7.77 11.11
C ALA A 67 16.89 7.43 11.20
N GLU A 68 17.77 8.19 10.52
CA GLU A 68 19.22 8.03 10.57
C GLU A 68 19.78 8.25 11.97
N LEU A 69 19.29 9.29 12.66
CA LEU A 69 19.73 9.60 14.03
C LEU A 69 19.36 8.46 15.00
N MET A 70 18.14 7.93 14.90
CA MET A 70 17.69 6.84 15.76
C MET A 70 18.42 5.52 15.45
N ALA A 71 18.66 5.21 14.16
CA ALA A 71 19.31 3.98 13.73
C ALA A 71 20.84 4.02 13.82
N ASP A 72 21.44 5.17 14.11
CA ASP A 72 22.90 5.42 14.03
C ASP A 72 23.52 4.91 12.73
N CYS A 73 22.90 5.28 11.60
CA CYS A 73 23.34 4.86 10.28
C CYS A 73 23.17 5.97 9.24
N LYS A 74 23.74 5.73 8.04
CA LYS A 74 23.48 6.54 6.85
C LYS A 74 22.64 5.74 5.86
N ILE A 75 21.53 6.34 5.42
CA ILE A 75 20.65 5.74 4.41
C ILE A 75 21.17 6.10 3.02
N SER A 76 21.25 5.12 2.13
CA SER A 76 21.66 5.33 0.73
C SER A 76 20.65 4.79 -0.27
N ARG A 77 19.82 3.84 0.13
CA ARG A 77 18.86 3.14 -0.74
C ARG A 77 17.54 2.95 0.00
N VAL A 78 16.43 3.03 -0.73
CA VAL A 78 15.08 2.89 -0.16
C VAL A 78 14.14 2.11 -1.06
N TYR A 79 13.19 1.42 -0.43
CA TYR A 79 11.97 0.95 -1.05
C TYR A 79 10.91 2.02 -0.85
N THR A 80 10.21 2.42 -1.90
CA THR A 80 9.21 3.50 -1.79
C THR A 80 7.92 3.15 -2.51
N GLY A 81 6.83 3.79 -2.10
CA GLY A 81 5.51 3.55 -2.62
C GLY A 81 5.08 4.54 -3.71
N ILE A 82 4.06 4.15 -4.46
CA ILE A 82 3.35 5.00 -5.42
C ILE A 82 1.85 4.74 -5.33
N THR A 83 1.07 5.82 -5.35
CA THR A 83 -0.39 5.82 -5.51
C THR A 83 -0.84 7.06 -6.28
N GLY A 84 -2.11 7.17 -6.58
CA GLY A 84 -2.73 8.33 -7.22
C GLY A 84 -3.75 7.94 -8.28
N SER A 85 -4.58 8.89 -8.69
CA SER A 85 -5.65 8.67 -9.66
C SER A 85 -5.20 8.29 -11.08
N HIS A 86 -3.89 8.34 -11.34
CA HIS A 86 -3.27 7.89 -12.58
C HIS A 86 -3.00 6.38 -12.65
N ILE A 87 -3.16 5.66 -11.54
CA ILE A 87 -2.97 4.21 -11.47
C ILE A 87 -4.14 3.50 -12.18
N ARG A 88 -3.81 2.50 -12.98
CA ARG A 88 -4.77 1.65 -13.71
C ARG A 88 -4.40 0.20 -13.55
N GLY A 89 -5.36 -0.62 -13.10
CA GLY A 89 -5.26 -2.08 -13.05
C GLY A 89 -5.97 -2.68 -14.27
N ILE A 90 -5.34 -3.66 -14.91
CA ILE A 90 -5.87 -4.37 -16.10
C ILE A 90 -5.53 -5.84 -15.94
N ASN A 91 -6.50 -6.72 -16.20
CA ASN A 91 -6.25 -8.15 -16.30
C ASN A 91 -6.00 -8.53 -17.74
N SER A 92 -4.98 -9.36 -17.97
CA SER A 92 -4.59 -9.85 -19.29
C SER A 92 -4.32 -11.35 -19.23
N SER A 93 -4.34 -12.01 -20.38
CA SER A 93 -4.01 -13.42 -20.51
C SER A 93 -3.02 -13.66 -21.64
N GLY A 94 -2.17 -14.65 -21.46
CA GLY A 94 -1.25 -15.13 -22.48
C GLY A 94 -1.32 -16.65 -22.61
N MET A 95 -0.87 -17.17 -23.73
CA MET A 95 -0.85 -18.60 -24.00
C MET A 95 0.41 -18.95 -24.80
N VAL A 96 1.04 -20.06 -24.45
CA VAL A 96 2.20 -20.63 -25.17
C VAL A 96 2.07 -22.14 -25.31
N ALA A 97 2.64 -22.67 -26.38
CA ALA A 97 2.81 -24.13 -26.51
C ALA A 97 4.00 -24.60 -25.66
N VAL A 98 3.84 -25.72 -24.98
CA VAL A 98 4.89 -26.41 -24.20
C VAL A 98 5.63 -27.36 -25.15
N LYS A 99 6.95 -27.13 -25.32
CA LYS A 99 7.73 -27.85 -26.35
C LYS A 99 7.97 -29.33 -26.04
N ASP A 100 8.33 -29.62 -24.79
CA ASP A 100 8.77 -30.97 -24.38
C ASP A 100 7.68 -31.73 -23.58
N LYS A 101 6.41 -31.28 -23.68
CA LYS A 101 5.26 -31.82 -22.95
C LYS A 101 5.39 -31.74 -21.42
N GLU A 102 6.38 -31.06 -20.90
CA GLU A 102 6.59 -30.77 -19.50
C GLU A 102 6.90 -29.28 -19.33
N VAL A 103 6.15 -28.61 -18.46
CA VAL A 103 6.27 -27.17 -18.23
C VAL A 103 7.58 -26.85 -17.52
N THR A 104 8.38 -25.99 -18.14
CA THR A 104 9.65 -25.52 -17.60
C THR A 104 9.52 -24.10 -17.06
N PRO A 105 10.47 -23.63 -16.20
CA PRO A 105 10.53 -22.21 -15.79
C PRO A 105 10.60 -21.24 -16.99
N ALA A 106 11.19 -21.67 -18.12
CA ALA A 106 11.26 -20.87 -19.33
C ALA A 106 9.89 -20.73 -20.02
N ASP A 107 9.03 -21.75 -19.94
CA ASP A 107 7.66 -21.68 -20.46
C ASP A 107 6.81 -20.73 -19.61
N VAL A 108 6.94 -20.79 -18.29
CA VAL A 108 6.28 -19.86 -17.36
C VAL A 108 6.70 -18.41 -17.65
N ALA A 109 8.00 -18.15 -17.78
CA ALA A 109 8.50 -16.82 -18.15
C ALA A 109 7.92 -16.34 -19.49
N ARG A 110 7.86 -17.22 -20.50
CA ARG A 110 7.37 -16.91 -21.83
C ARG A 110 5.86 -16.65 -21.85
N VAL A 111 5.07 -17.40 -21.11
CA VAL A 111 3.61 -17.17 -21.04
C VAL A 111 3.26 -15.87 -20.33
N VAL A 112 4.00 -15.51 -19.26
CA VAL A 112 3.82 -14.25 -18.56
C VAL A 112 4.23 -13.07 -19.46
N GLU A 113 5.33 -13.17 -20.22
CA GLU A 113 5.72 -12.15 -21.20
C GLU A 113 4.66 -12.01 -22.31
N THR A 114 4.05 -13.11 -22.74
CA THR A 114 2.95 -13.06 -23.71
C THR A 114 1.73 -12.35 -23.12
N ALA A 115 1.36 -12.63 -21.87
CA ALA A 115 0.26 -11.97 -21.18
C ALA A 115 0.54 -10.47 -20.93
N ARG A 116 1.82 -10.12 -20.69
CA ARG A 116 2.30 -8.74 -20.51
C ARG A 116 2.28 -7.91 -21.78
N ALA A 117 2.26 -8.51 -22.95
CA ALA A 117 2.34 -7.84 -24.26
C ALA A 117 1.04 -7.08 -24.59
N ILE A 118 0.60 -6.20 -23.70
CA ILE A 118 -0.51 -5.27 -23.93
C ILE A 118 0.01 -3.94 -24.49
N ASN A 119 -0.86 -3.21 -25.19
CA ASN A 119 -0.51 -1.88 -25.68
C ASN A 119 -0.56 -0.87 -24.52
N ILE A 120 0.61 -0.47 -24.04
CA ILE A 120 0.78 0.55 -23.00
C ILE A 120 1.13 1.86 -23.68
N SER A 121 0.36 2.92 -23.42
CA SER A 121 0.62 4.28 -23.92
C SER A 121 2.00 4.78 -23.45
N SER A 122 2.68 5.59 -24.26
CA SER A 122 4.04 6.07 -24.00
C SER A 122 4.17 6.98 -22.76
N ASP A 123 3.06 7.55 -22.30
CA ASP A 123 2.95 8.34 -21.06
C ASP A 123 2.71 7.49 -19.82
N GLN A 124 2.53 6.16 -19.98
CA GLN A 124 2.33 5.21 -18.92
C GLN A 124 3.58 4.35 -18.66
N ARG A 125 3.80 4.05 -17.41
CA ARG A 125 4.85 3.14 -16.93
C ARG A 125 4.20 1.87 -16.36
N LEU A 126 4.75 0.74 -16.72
CA LEU A 126 4.43 -0.54 -16.08
C LEU A 126 4.98 -0.53 -14.64
N LEU A 127 4.10 -0.75 -13.67
CA LEU A 127 4.44 -0.78 -12.24
C LEU A 127 4.44 -2.19 -11.68
N LEU A 128 3.52 -3.05 -12.17
CA LEU A 128 3.33 -4.41 -11.68
C LEU A 128 2.90 -5.33 -12.83
N VAL A 129 3.36 -6.57 -12.79
CA VAL A 129 2.81 -7.72 -13.51
C VAL A 129 2.79 -8.88 -12.53
N GLU A 130 1.63 -9.31 -12.10
CA GLU A 130 1.47 -10.37 -11.11
C GLU A 130 0.64 -11.51 -11.70
N PRO A 131 1.17 -12.75 -11.75
CA PRO A 131 0.39 -13.91 -12.15
C PRO A 131 -0.76 -14.15 -11.19
N GLN A 132 -1.95 -14.45 -11.76
CA GLN A 132 -3.16 -14.74 -10.99
C GLN A 132 -3.49 -16.22 -11.00
N GLU A 133 -3.35 -16.84 -12.19
CA GLU A 133 -3.71 -18.23 -12.46
C GLU A 133 -2.85 -18.78 -13.59
N PHE A 134 -2.54 -20.05 -13.51
CA PHE A 134 -2.02 -20.82 -14.64
C PHE A 134 -3.02 -21.90 -15.04
N VAL A 135 -3.12 -22.18 -16.33
CA VAL A 135 -4.00 -23.20 -16.87
C VAL A 135 -3.19 -24.10 -17.82
N ILE A 136 -3.21 -25.41 -17.58
CA ILE A 136 -2.56 -26.41 -18.45
C ILE A 136 -3.66 -27.26 -19.11
N ASP A 137 -3.74 -27.20 -20.44
CA ASP A 137 -4.72 -27.95 -21.25
C ASP A 137 -6.17 -27.82 -20.75
N GLY A 138 -6.52 -26.63 -20.19
CA GLY A 138 -7.86 -26.32 -19.66
C GLY A 138 -8.07 -26.64 -18.19
N GLN A 139 -7.04 -27.05 -17.45
CA GLN A 139 -7.08 -27.30 -16.00
C GLN A 139 -6.32 -26.20 -15.25
N ASP A 140 -6.95 -25.62 -14.24
CA ASP A 140 -6.33 -24.62 -13.35
C ASP A 140 -5.26 -25.31 -12.48
N VAL A 141 -4.08 -24.68 -12.40
CA VAL A 141 -2.95 -25.18 -11.61
C VAL A 141 -2.28 -24.02 -10.85
N LYS A 142 -1.92 -24.26 -9.59
CA LYS A 142 -1.16 -23.26 -8.80
C LYS A 142 0.33 -23.28 -9.18
N GLU A 143 0.94 -24.45 -9.27
CA GLU A 143 2.36 -24.64 -9.58
C GLU A 143 2.52 -25.39 -10.89
N PRO A 144 2.69 -24.69 -12.02
CA PRO A 144 2.71 -25.34 -13.33
C PRO A 144 4.05 -26.03 -13.65
N ILE A 145 5.16 -25.66 -12.99
CA ILE A 145 6.51 -26.18 -13.31
C ILE A 145 6.61 -27.67 -12.99
N GLY A 146 7.07 -28.47 -13.98
CA GLY A 146 7.19 -29.93 -13.88
C GLY A 146 5.91 -30.68 -14.22
N MET A 147 4.78 -29.97 -14.46
CA MET A 147 3.56 -30.62 -14.90
C MET A 147 3.58 -30.93 -16.39
N SER A 148 2.95 -32.04 -16.77
CA SER A 148 2.81 -32.44 -18.18
C SER A 148 1.66 -31.71 -18.84
N GLY A 149 1.87 -31.23 -20.07
CA GLY A 149 0.84 -30.59 -20.87
C GLY A 149 1.35 -30.08 -22.20
N MET A 150 0.44 -29.72 -23.09
CA MET A 150 0.76 -29.19 -24.42
C MET A 150 0.62 -27.68 -24.52
N ARG A 151 -0.26 -27.09 -23.71
CA ARG A 151 -0.60 -25.67 -23.73
C ARG A 151 -0.59 -25.11 -22.31
N LEU A 152 0.20 -24.07 -22.10
CA LEU A 152 0.23 -23.30 -20.87
C LEU A 152 -0.41 -21.93 -21.12
N GLU A 153 -1.38 -21.56 -20.30
CA GLU A 153 -2.00 -20.24 -20.25
C GLU A 153 -1.65 -19.59 -18.90
N ALA A 154 -1.50 -18.26 -18.88
CA ALA A 154 -1.40 -17.48 -17.66
C ALA A 154 -2.37 -16.30 -17.70
N LYS A 155 -3.10 -16.06 -16.62
CA LYS A 155 -3.80 -14.81 -16.37
C LYS A 155 -2.95 -13.97 -15.46
N VAL A 156 -2.81 -12.68 -15.76
CA VAL A 156 -1.96 -11.74 -15.01
C VAL A 156 -2.72 -10.47 -14.68
N HIS A 157 -2.44 -9.90 -13.50
CA HIS A 157 -2.83 -8.54 -13.16
C HIS A 157 -1.69 -7.60 -13.51
N ILE A 158 -1.98 -6.60 -14.33
CA ILE A 158 -1.04 -5.59 -14.78
C ILE A 158 -1.47 -4.26 -14.20
N VAL A 159 -0.54 -3.55 -13.56
CA VAL A 159 -0.79 -2.19 -13.09
C VAL A 159 0.15 -1.22 -13.79
N THR A 160 -0.44 -0.16 -14.33
CA THR A 160 0.27 0.95 -14.94
C THR A 160 0.02 2.25 -14.18
N GLY A 161 0.91 3.21 -14.34
CA GLY A 161 0.74 4.54 -13.77
C GLY A 161 1.43 5.58 -14.65
N ALA A 162 1.10 6.86 -14.47
CA ALA A 162 1.72 7.93 -15.24
C ALA A 162 3.24 7.93 -15.06
N GLN A 163 3.97 7.93 -16.18
CA GLN A 163 5.44 7.96 -16.20
C GLN A 163 5.98 9.15 -15.40
N SER A 164 5.39 10.34 -15.61
CA SER A 164 5.79 11.57 -14.93
C SER A 164 5.60 11.52 -13.42
N ALA A 165 4.55 10.84 -12.91
CA ALA A 165 4.31 10.68 -11.47
C ALA A 165 5.39 9.81 -10.84
N ALA A 166 5.72 8.67 -11.45
CA ALA A 166 6.79 7.80 -11.01
C ALA A 166 8.16 8.50 -11.03
N GLU A 167 8.45 9.24 -12.11
CA GLU A 167 9.70 10.00 -12.23
C GLU A 167 9.81 11.11 -11.19
N ASN A 168 8.73 11.81 -10.85
CA ASN A 168 8.74 12.85 -9.83
C ASN A 168 9.05 12.27 -8.43
N ILE A 169 8.48 11.12 -8.06
CA ILE A 169 8.82 10.42 -6.81
C ILE A 169 10.30 10.07 -6.81
N ILE A 170 10.80 9.40 -7.85
CA ILE A 170 12.20 8.99 -7.97
C ILE A 170 13.14 10.23 -7.92
N LYS A 171 12.75 11.32 -8.57
CA LYS A 171 13.50 12.59 -8.56
C LYS A 171 13.57 13.19 -7.16
N CYS A 172 12.48 13.20 -6.39
CA CYS A 172 12.49 13.67 -5.01
C CYS A 172 13.43 12.84 -4.14
N VAL A 173 13.39 11.51 -4.25
CA VAL A 173 14.27 10.60 -3.51
C VAL A 173 15.74 10.82 -3.89
N ARG A 174 16.06 10.91 -5.19
CA ARG A 174 17.43 11.17 -5.68
C ARG A 174 17.97 12.52 -5.24
N ARG A 175 17.15 13.55 -5.16
CA ARG A 175 17.56 14.86 -4.63
C ARG A 175 17.89 14.85 -3.14
N CYS A 176 17.44 13.83 -2.41
CA CYS A 176 17.88 13.56 -1.04
C CYS A 176 19.20 12.76 -0.95
N GLY A 177 19.84 12.45 -2.09
CA GLY A 177 21.07 11.66 -2.15
C GLY A 177 20.85 10.15 -2.07
N LEU A 178 19.63 9.68 -2.32
CA LEU A 178 19.25 8.27 -2.20
C LEU A 178 18.98 7.64 -3.56
N GLU A 179 19.10 6.31 -3.62
CA GLU A 179 18.63 5.49 -4.73
C GLU A 179 17.33 4.76 -4.37
N VAL A 180 16.46 4.58 -5.36
CA VAL A 180 15.24 3.79 -5.23
C VAL A 180 15.55 2.36 -5.68
N ASP A 181 15.51 1.41 -4.74
CA ASP A 181 15.66 -0.02 -5.05
C ASP A 181 14.44 -0.57 -5.77
N GLN A 182 13.25 -0.20 -5.26
CA GLN A 182 11.98 -0.60 -5.84
C GLN A 182 10.93 0.49 -5.60
N LEU A 183 10.12 0.75 -6.63
CA LEU A 183 8.90 1.55 -6.56
C LEU A 183 7.72 0.60 -6.57
N MET A 184 6.97 0.54 -5.48
CA MET A 184 5.90 -0.43 -5.25
C MET A 184 4.54 0.26 -5.16
N LEU A 185 3.48 -0.41 -5.61
CA LEU A 185 2.12 0.09 -5.45
C LEU A 185 1.71 0.07 -3.96
N ASN A 186 1.21 1.20 -3.44
CA ASN A 186 0.88 1.34 -2.01
C ASN A 186 -0.05 0.24 -1.47
N PRO A 187 -1.20 -0.09 -2.09
CA PRO A 187 -2.09 -1.12 -1.56
C PRO A 187 -1.46 -2.52 -1.55
N LEU A 188 -0.49 -2.79 -2.43
CA LEU A 188 0.28 -4.04 -2.35
C LEU A 188 1.23 -4.04 -1.15
N ALA A 189 1.94 -2.93 -0.92
CA ALA A 189 2.77 -2.79 0.26
C ALA A 189 1.92 -2.96 1.53
N SER A 190 0.86 -2.17 1.68
CA SER A 190 -0.04 -2.26 2.84
C SER A 190 -0.60 -3.67 3.05
N SER A 191 -0.94 -4.38 1.97
CA SER A 191 -1.44 -5.75 2.04
C SER A 191 -0.43 -6.72 2.65
N GLN A 192 0.86 -6.57 2.34
CA GLN A 192 1.92 -7.43 2.93
C GLN A 192 2.03 -7.25 4.44
N ALA A 193 1.76 -6.05 4.95
CA ALA A 193 1.86 -5.76 6.37
C ALA A 193 0.63 -6.20 7.18
N VAL A 194 -0.58 -6.20 6.59
CA VAL A 194 -1.82 -6.31 7.37
C VAL A 194 -2.71 -7.50 7.04
N LEU A 195 -2.55 -8.14 5.87
CA LEU A 195 -3.32 -9.32 5.50
C LEU A 195 -2.61 -10.61 5.89
N THR A 196 -3.40 -11.62 6.26
CA THR A 196 -2.92 -12.99 6.44
C THR A 196 -2.98 -13.76 5.10
N GLU A 197 -2.26 -14.88 5.03
CA GLU A 197 -2.33 -15.79 3.87
C GLU A 197 -3.74 -16.39 3.72
N ASP A 198 -4.37 -16.78 4.83
CA ASP A 198 -5.74 -17.32 4.83
C ASP A 198 -6.75 -16.31 4.28
N GLU A 199 -6.64 -15.03 4.66
CA GLU A 199 -7.52 -13.98 4.13
C GLU A 199 -7.35 -13.80 2.62
N ARG A 200 -6.11 -13.82 2.12
CA ARG A 200 -5.84 -13.75 0.68
C ARG A 200 -6.37 -14.96 -0.08
N GLU A 201 -6.29 -16.15 0.53
CA GLU A 201 -6.80 -17.39 -0.06
C GLU A 201 -8.33 -17.39 -0.10
N LEU A 202 -8.99 -17.05 1.01
CA LEU A 202 -10.44 -17.09 1.17
C LEU A 202 -11.18 -15.92 0.49
N GLY A 203 -10.47 -14.90 0.06
CA GLY A 203 -11.03 -13.72 -0.57
C GLY A 203 -11.22 -12.54 0.39
N VAL A 204 -10.52 -11.45 0.14
CA VAL A 204 -10.49 -10.23 0.98
C VAL A 204 -10.32 -8.98 0.13
N VAL A 205 -10.92 -7.89 0.61
CA VAL A 205 -10.64 -6.54 0.10
C VAL A 205 -9.81 -5.79 1.12
N LEU A 206 -8.67 -5.28 0.70
CA LEU A 206 -7.92 -4.27 1.44
C LEU A 206 -8.37 -2.88 1.00
N VAL A 207 -8.66 -2.02 1.96
CA VAL A 207 -8.99 -0.60 1.76
C VAL A 207 -8.03 0.23 2.60
N ASP A 208 -7.07 0.88 1.96
CA ASP A 208 -6.10 1.77 2.61
C ASP A 208 -6.56 3.22 2.45
N ILE A 209 -7.08 3.80 3.54
CA ILE A 209 -7.65 5.16 3.55
C ILE A 209 -6.61 6.12 4.09
N GLY A 210 -5.90 6.77 3.17
CA GLY A 210 -4.92 7.79 3.48
C GLY A 210 -5.55 9.17 3.75
N ALA A 211 -4.75 10.22 3.54
CA ALA A 211 -5.24 11.59 3.55
C ALA A 211 -5.78 12.00 2.17
N GLY A 212 -5.05 11.70 1.10
CA GLY A 212 -5.41 12.14 -0.24
C GLY A 212 -6.02 11.08 -1.15
N THR A 213 -5.83 9.79 -0.86
CA THR A 213 -6.32 8.65 -1.65
C THR A 213 -6.87 7.55 -0.76
N THR A 214 -7.84 6.82 -1.30
CA THR A 214 -8.31 5.53 -0.81
C THR A 214 -7.90 4.48 -1.83
N ASP A 215 -7.00 3.60 -1.45
CA ASP A 215 -6.43 2.57 -2.30
C ASP A 215 -7.11 1.23 -2.01
N VAL A 216 -7.56 0.54 -3.07
CA VAL A 216 -8.30 -0.72 -2.99
C VAL A 216 -7.51 -1.83 -3.67
N ALA A 217 -7.38 -2.97 -3.01
CA ALA A 217 -6.83 -4.19 -3.60
C ALA A 217 -7.68 -5.41 -3.22
N ILE A 218 -8.04 -6.23 -4.19
CA ILE A 218 -8.86 -7.43 -4.02
C ILE A 218 -8.00 -8.65 -4.25
N PHE A 219 -8.06 -9.60 -3.32
CA PHE A 219 -7.34 -10.86 -3.36
C PHE A 219 -8.31 -12.04 -3.28
N THR A 220 -8.07 -13.09 -4.05
CA THR A 220 -8.72 -14.40 -3.95
C THR A 220 -7.75 -15.49 -4.39
N ASN A 221 -7.81 -16.67 -3.77
CA ASN A 221 -6.92 -17.80 -4.06
C ASN A 221 -5.42 -17.42 -3.96
N GLY A 222 -5.09 -16.55 -2.99
CA GLY A 222 -3.74 -16.06 -2.76
C GLY A 222 -3.25 -14.97 -3.72
N ALA A 223 -3.95 -14.71 -4.84
CA ALA A 223 -3.53 -13.79 -5.88
C ALA A 223 -4.31 -12.48 -5.88
N ILE A 224 -3.65 -11.40 -6.33
CA ILE A 224 -4.33 -10.12 -6.56
C ILE A 224 -5.22 -10.20 -7.81
N ARG A 225 -6.45 -9.75 -7.68
CA ARG A 225 -7.47 -9.81 -8.74
C ARG A 225 -7.81 -8.46 -9.32
N HIS A 226 -7.81 -7.44 -8.47
CA HIS A 226 -8.20 -6.08 -8.88
C HIS A 226 -7.50 -5.04 -8.01
N THR A 227 -7.19 -3.89 -8.62
CA THR A 227 -6.69 -2.71 -7.92
C THR A 227 -7.38 -1.45 -8.42
N ALA A 228 -7.69 -0.54 -7.50
CA ALA A 228 -8.23 0.77 -7.83
C ALA A 228 -7.71 1.83 -6.86
N VAL A 229 -7.70 3.09 -7.31
CA VAL A 229 -7.37 4.24 -6.48
C VAL A 229 -8.48 5.28 -6.60
N ILE A 230 -9.08 5.62 -5.48
CA ILE A 230 -10.15 6.61 -5.34
C ILE A 230 -9.51 7.90 -4.80
N PRO A 231 -9.58 9.06 -5.50
CA PRO A 231 -8.94 10.30 -5.08
C PRO A 231 -9.79 11.09 -4.06
N ILE A 232 -10.46 10.37 -3.15
CA ILE A 232 -11.30 10.87 -2.05
C ILE A 232 -10.86 10.13 -0.78
N ALA A 233 -10.49 10.89 0.27
CA ALA A 233 -9.98 10.34 1.53
C ALA A 233 -10.02 11.37 2.67
N GLY A 234 -9.17 11.21 3.68
CA GLY A 234 -9.19 11.97 4.93
C GLY A 234 -9.16 13.50 4.81
N ASP A 235 -8.49 14.06 3.79
CA ASP A 235 -8.41 15.52 3.57
C ASP A 235 -9.78 16.13 3.26
N LEU A 236 -10.68 15.37 2.62
CA LEU A 236 -12.03 15.84 2.36
C LEU A 236 -12.88 15.84 3.63
N ILE A 237 -12.67 14.89 4.54
CA ILE A 237 -13.32 14.91 5.87
C ILE A 237 -12.92 16.19 6.61
N THR A 238 -11.61 16.53 6.61
CA THR A 238 -11.10 17.78 7.20
C THR A 238 -11.74 19.01 6.57
N SER A 239 -11.84 19.02 5.23
CA SER A 239 -12.48 20.12 4.49
C SER A 239 -13.95 20.28 4.86
N ASP A 240 -14.69 19.18 4.98
CA ASP A 240 -16.11 19.21 5.38
C ASP A 240 -16.29 19.76 6.80
N ILE A 241 -15.43 19.34 7.75
CA ILE A 241 -15.41 19.89 9.11
C ILE A 241 -15.12 21.40 9.08
N ALA A 242 -14.07 21.81 8.35
CA ALA A 242 -13.69 23.21 8.25
C ALA A 242 -14.84 24.10 7.71
N MET A 243 -15.52 23.62 6.67
CA MET A 243 -16.64 24.33 6.04
C MET A 243 -17.88 24.33 6.93
N ALA A 244 -18.30 23.17 7.42
CA ALA A 244 -19.52 23.05 8.23
C ALA A 244 -19.39 23.80 9.58
N LEU A 245 -18.22 23.70 10.18
CA LEU A 245 -17.97 24.32 11.48
C LEU A 245 -17.36 25.72 11.37
N ARG A 246 -17.05 26.22 10.19
CA ARG A 246 -16.40 27.51 9.96
C ARG A 246 -15.19 27.72 10.88
N THR A 247 -14.29 26.75 10.86
CA THR A 247 -13.04 26.70 11.62
C THR A 247 -11.83 26.66 10.67
N PRO A 248 -10.64 27.09 11.07
CA PRO A 248 -9.44 26.94 10.24
C PRO A 248 -9.18 25.48 9.90
N THR A 249 -8.66 25.21 8.68
CA THR A 249 -8.40 23.85 8.21
C THR A 249 -7.47 23.06 9.13
N LYS A 250 -6.48 23.73 9.75
CA LYS A 250 -5.57 23.09 10.70
C LYS A 250 -6.34 22.60 11.94
N ASP A 251 -7.16 23.48 12.51
CA ASP A 251 -7.96 23.12 13.69
C ASP A 251 -9.02 22.05 13.35
N ALA A 252 -9.57 22.08 12.14
CA ALA A 252 -10.44 21.00 11.64
C ALA A 252 -9.72 19.64 11.57
N GLU A 253 -8.45 19.62 11.16
CA GLU A 253 -7.64 18.39 11.17
C GLU A 253 -7.39 17.90 12.59
N ASP A 254 -7.02 18.80 13.51
CA ASP A 254 -6.78 18.47 14.91
C ASP A 254 -8.08 17.91 15.55
N ILE A 255 -9.23 18.58 15.34
CA ILE A 255 -10.55 18.13 15.79
C ILE A 255 -10.88 16.74 15.22
N LYS A 256 -10.64 16.51 13.91
CA LYS A 256 -10.90 15.21 13.28
C LYS A 256 -10.06 14.10 13.92
N VAL A 257 -8.77 14.35 14.15
CA VAL A 257 -7.83 13.36 14.70
C VAL A 257 -8.14 13.03 16.15
N GLU A 258 -8.46 14.04 16.97
CA GLU A 258 -8.66 13.86 18.40
C GLU A 258 -10.08 13.44 18.77
N ASN A 259 -11.08 13.96 18.06
CA ASN A 259 -12.49 13.84 18.44
C ASN A 259 -13.37 13.19 17.37
N GLY A 260 -12.83 12.89 16.17
CA GLY A 260 -13.59 12.32 15.08
C GLY A 260 -14.24 10.97 15.44
N PHE A 261 -15.45 10.77 14.91
CA PHE A 261 -16.19 9.52 15.04
C PHE A 261 -16.97 9.28 13.72
N ALA A 262 -16.84 8.08 13.17
CA ALA A 262 -17.35 7.76 11.85
C ALA A 262 -18.85 7.51 11.79
N LYS A 263 -19.48 7.09 12.90
CA LYS A 263 -20.91 6.72 12.96
C LYS A 263 -21.62 7.53 14.03
N GLN A 264 -22.48 8.46 13.61
CA GLN A 264 -23.15 9.43 14.48
C GLN A 264 -23.93 8.79 15.64
N LEU A 265 -24.64 7.69 15.34
CA LEU A 265 -25.44 6.99 16.34
C LEU A 265 -24.63 6.39 17.50
N LEU A 266 -23.34 6.13 17.29
CA LEU A 266 -22.44 5.55 18.29
C LEU A 266 -21.60 6.62 19.01
N ALA A 267 -21.63 7.87 18.52
CA ALA A 267 -20.88 8.95 19.13
C ALA A 267 -21.57 9.47 20.38
N ASP A 268 -20.79 9.73 21.43
CA ASP A 268 -21.30 10.22 22.73
C ASP A 268 -21.90 11.64 22.58
N PRO A 269 -23.20 11.84 22.88
CA PRO A 269 -23.85 13.14 22.81
C PRO A 269 -23.42 14.09 23.93
N GLU A 270 -22.94 13.59 25.07
CA GLU A 270 -22.58 14.38 26.24
C GLU A 270 -21.15 14.94 26.15
N THR A 271 -20.25 14.26 25.42
CA THR A 271 -18.88 14.74 25.21
C THR A 271 -18.88 15.99 24.34
N GLN A 272 -18.33 17.10 24.87
CA GLN A 272 -18.22 18.37 24.18
C GLN A 272 -16.85 18.54 23.53
N VAL A 273 -16.83 19.03 22.31
CA VAL A 273 -15.64 19.37 21.53
C VAL A 273 -15.57 20.87 21.37
N GLU A 274 -14.44 21.46 21.72
CA GLU A 274 -14.20 22.89 21.49
C GLU A 274 -13.81 23.12 20.03
N VAL A 275 -14.53 24.01 19.37
CA VAL A 275 -14.32 24.36 17.96
C VAL A 275 -13.85 25.81 17.87
N PRO A 276 -12.59 26.08 17.52
CA PRO A 276 -12.09 27.42 17.27
C PRO A 276 -12.87 28.13 16.16
N GLY A 277 -13.14 29.42 16.34
CA GLY A 277 -13.82 30.23 15.33
C GLY A 277 -12.85 30.82 14.29
N LEU A 278 -13.39 31.25 13.15
CA LEU A 278 -12.62 32.01 12.14
C LEU A 278 -12.61 33.51 12.47
N GLY A 279 -11.43 34.15 12.38
CA GLY A 279 -11.23 35.56 12.63
C GLY A 279 -11.53 35.92 14.09
N ASP A 280 -12.32 36.97 14.33
CA ASP A 280 -12.65 37.48 15.68
C ASP A 280 -13.72 36.68 16.42
N ARG A 281 -14.15 35.54 15.87
CA ARG A 281 -15.15 34.68 16.51
C ARG A 281 -14.47 33.83 17.57
N GLY A 282 -14.98 33.91 18.79
CA GLY A 282 -14.54 33.03 19.87
C GLY A 282 -14.85 31.56 19.62
N PRO A 283 -14.19 30.66 20.40
CA PRO A 283 -14.48 29.22 20.32
C PRO A 283 -15.90 28.92 20.76
N ARG A 284 -16.43 27.80 20.28
CA ARG A 284 -17.76 27.31 20.66
C ARG A 284 -17.70 25.82 20.97
N LEU A 285 -18.63 25.33 21.76
CA LEU A 285 -18.78 23.92 22.08
C LEU A 285 -19.76 23.25 21.11
N LEU A 286 -19.42 22.04 20.70
CA LEU A 286 -20.20 21.16 19.85
C LEU A 286 -20.19 19.77 20.44
N SER A 287 -21.32 19.04 20.47
CA SER A 287 -21.28 17.64 20.92
C SER A 287 -20.50 16.76 19.92
N LYS A 288 -19.84 15.73 20.44
CA LYS A 288 -19.12 14.75 19.61
C LYS A 288 -20.07 14.08 18.59
N GLN A 289 -21.32 13.86 18.98
CA GLN A 289 -22.35 13.32 18.08
C GLN A 289 -22.67 14.28 16.92
N ALA A 290 -22.73 15.58 17.16
CA ALA A 290 -22.94 16.56 16.11
C ALA A 290 -21.73 16.67 15.16
N LEU A 291 -20.52 16.55 15.69
CA LEU A 291 -19.31 16.45 14.87
C LEU A 291 -19.33 15.18 14.00
N ALA A 292 -19.72 14.04 14.56
CA ALA A 292 -19.86 12.80 13.82
C ALA A 292 -20.88 12.91 12.68
N GLY A 293 -21.99 13.66 12.89
CA GLY A 293 -22.97 13.96 11.84
C GLY A 293 -22.42 14.75 10.65
N VAL A 294 -21.31 15.47 10.83
CA VAL A 294 -20.59 16.14 9.73
C VAL A 294 -19.63 15.16 9.03
N ILE A 295 -19.05 14.22 9.78
CA ILE A 295 -18.04 13.28 9.30
C ILE A 295 -18.65 12.09 8.55
N GLU A 296 -19.69 11.48 9.10
CA GLU A 296 -20.33 10.26 8.61
C GLU A 296 -20.69 10.30 7.11
N PRO A 297 -21.34 11.34 6.57
CA PRO A 297 -21.71 11.38 5.16
C PRO A 297 -20.51 11.27 4.20
N ARG A 298 -19.35 11.82 4.60
CA ARG A 298 -18.14 11.70 3.79
C ARG A 298 -17.57 10.29 3.83
N ILE A 299 -17.61 9.61 4.96
CA ILE A 299 -17.14 8.23 5.07
C ILE A 299 -18.10 7.30 4.32
N GLU A 300 -19.40 7.53 4.41
CA GLU A 300 -20.42 6.83 3.60
C GLU A 300 -20.14 6.96 2.09
N GLU A 301 -19.78 8.14 1.62
CA GLU A 301 -19.38 8.35 0.23
C GLU A 301 -18.13 7.53 -0.13
N ILE A 302 -17.08 7.56 0.71
CA ILE A 302 -15.86 6.77 0.49
C ILE A 302 -16.21 5.29 0.42
N PHE A 303 -16.97 4.77 1.37
CA PHE A 303 -17.33 3.35 1.41
C PHE A 303 -18.27 2.96 0.26
N SER A 304 -19.17 3.83 -0.15
CA SER A 304 -20.04 3.61 -1.32
C SER A 304 -19.23 3.51 -2.62
N LEU A 305 -18.20 4.33 -2.78
CA LEU A 305 -17.28 4.25 -3.93
C LEU A 305 -16.44 2.97 -3.88
N VAL A 306 -15.97 2.57 -2.70
CA VAL A 306 -15.27 1.27 -2.52
C VAL A 306 -16.21 0.11 -2.86
N GLN A 307 -17.47 0.14 -2.40
CA GLN A 307 -18.46 -0.87 -2.72
C GLN A 307 -18.75 -0.94 -4.24
N GLN A 308 -18.77 0.21 -4.90
CA GLN A 308 -18.88 0.25 -6.36
C GLN A 308 -17.68 -0.45 -7.05
N VAL A 309 -16.46 -0.17 -6.60
CA VAL A 309 -15.24 -0.85 -7.11
C VAL A 309 -15.33 -2.37 -6.89
N ILE A 310 -15.79 -2.81 -5.72
CA ILE A 310 -15.98 -4.24 -5.41
C ILE A 310 -16.96 -4.88 -6.40
N ARG A 311 -18.12 -4.26 -6.64
CA ARG A 311 -19.12 -4.76 -7.59
C ARG A 311 -18.61 -4.79 -9.03
N GLU A 312 -17.99 -3.70 -9.48
CA GLU A 312 -17.43 -3.60 -10.84
C GLU A 312 -16.30 -4.59 -11.09
N SER A 313 -15.56 -4.98 -10.04
CA SER A 313 -14.52 -6.00 -10.13
C SER A 313 -15.04 -7.40 -10.47
N GLY A 314 -16.31 -7.69 -10.15
CA GLY A 314 -16.94 -9.01 -10.31
C GLY A 314 -16.58 -10.04 -9.24
N TYR A 315 -15.85 -9.65 -8.18
CA TYR A 315 -15.41 -10.57 -7.12
C TYR A 315 -16.24 -10.48 -5.83
N GLU A 316 -17.32 -9.68 -5.79
CA GLU A 316 -18.10 -9.41 -4.57
C GLU A 316 -18.54 -10.68 -3.83
N GLU A 317 -19.00 -11.70 -4.57
CA GLU A 317 -19.55 -12.93 -3.99
C GLU A 317 -18.50 -13.87 -3.36
N VAL A 318 -17.24 -13.72 -3.75
CA VAL A 318 -16.15 -14.62 -3.30
C VAL A 318 -15.28 -14.03 -2.18
N LEU A 319 -15.68 -12.91 -1.60
CA LEU A 319 -14.95 -12.21 -0.54
C LEU A 319 -15.36 -12.71 0.85
N SER A 320 -15.03 -13.95 1.16
CA SER A 320 -15.45 -14.61 2.42
C SER A 320 -14.80 -13.98 3.66
N SER A 321 -13.58 -13.45 3.54
CA SER A 321 -12.89 -12.77 4.64
C SER A 321 -13.30 -11.30 4.80
N GLY A 322 -14.18 -10.79 3.93
CA GLY A 322 -14.73 -9.44 4.03
C GLY A 322 -13.74 -8.33 3.68
N VAL A 323 -13.73 -7.26 4.48
CA VAL A 323 -13.00 -6.02 4.21
C VAL A 323 -12.01 -5.73 5.34
N VAL A 324 -10.78 -5.37 4.99
CA VAL A 324 -9.74 -4.93 5.91
C VAL A 324 -9.46 -3.45 5.67
N LEU A 325 -9.77 -2.62 6.67
CA LEU A 325 -9.53 -1.17 6.64
C LEU A 325 -8.17 -0.85 7.24
N THR A 326 -7.33 -0.13 6.51
CA THR A 326 -6.03 0.36 6.99
C THR A 326 -5.80 1.82 6.57
N GLY A 327 -4.62 2.36 6.83
CA GLY A 327 -4.33 3.77 6.58
C GLY A 327 -4.66 4.69 7.74
N GLY A 328 -4.25 5.94 7.64
CA GLY A 328 -4.39 6.91 8.73
C GLY A 328 -5.83 7.21 9.13
N SER A 329 -6.75 7.24 8.17
CA SER A 329 -8.17 7.52 8.44
C SER A 329 -8.92 6.32 9.05
N ALA A 330 -8.43 5.09 8.85
CA ALA A 330 -9.04 3.88 9.43
C ALA A 330 -8.89 3.78 10.98
N VAL A 331 -8.10 4.67 11.59
CA VAL A 331 -7.96 4.76 13.06
C VAL A 331 -9.21 5.32 13.72
N MET A 332 -10.00 6.12 13.00
CA MET A 332 -11.18 6.78 13.54
C MET A 332 -12.18 5.76 14.13
N PRO A 333 -12.67 5.97 15.36
CA PRO A 333 -13.69 5.11 15.94
C PRO A 333 -14.99 5.11 15.09
N GLY A 334 -15.68 3.97 15.05
CA GLY A 334 -16.92 3.81 14.27
C GLY A 334 -16.72 3.44 12.79
N MET A 335 -15.46 3.39 12.29
CA MET A 335 -15.16 3.03 10.89
C MET A 335 -15.54 1.57 10.58
N VAL A 336 -15.30 0.64 11.51
CA VAL A 336 -15.61 -0.78 11.33
C VAL A 336 -17.12 -0.96 11.27
N GLU A 337 -17.84 -0.42 12.23
CA GLU A 337 -19.31 -0.53 12.36
C GLU A 337 -20.05 0.11 11.17
N LEU A 338 -19.55 1.26 10.69
CA LEU A 338 -20.13 1.89 9.50
C LEU A 338 -19.79 1.09 8.23
N GLY A 339 -18.58 0.52 8.17
CA GLY A 339 -18.16 -0.34 7.07
C GLY A 339 -19.01 -1.62 6.98
N GLU A 340 -19.32 -2.27 8.11
CA GLU A 340 -20.20 -3.45 8.15
C GLU A 340 -21.62 -3.14 7.64
N ASP A 341 -22.16 -1.97 7.98
CA ASP A 341 -23.48 -1.53 7.51
C ASP A 341 -23.51 -1.34 5.97
N ILE A 342 -22.41 -0.84 5.38
CA ILE A 342 -22.39 -0.49 3.95
C ILE A 342 -21.97 -1.68 3.08
N PHE A 343 -20.90 -2.40 3.50
CA PHE A 343 -20.37 -3.53 2.72
C PHE A 343 -21.19 -4.80 2.89
N LEU A 344 -22.00 -4.91 3.96
CA LEU A 344 -22.74 -6.12 4.35
C LEU A 344 -21.83 -7.37 4.44
N LYS A 345 -20.60 -7.14 4.89
CA LYS A 345 -19.54 -8.13 5.06
C LYS A 345 -18.80 -7.88 6.38
N PRO A 346 -18.12 -8.88 6.93
CA PRO A 346 -17.25 -8.65 8.08
C PRO A 346 -16.19 -7.58 7.75
N VAL A 347 -15.98 -6.65 8.68
CA VAL A 347 -14.96 -5.60 8.56
C VAL A 347 -14.02 -5.66 9.75
N ARG A 348 -12.73 -5.55 9.50
CA ARG A 348 -11.73 -5.40 10.57
C ARG A 348 -10.74 -4.29 10.27
N ARG A 349 -10.09 -3.81 11.30
CA ARG A 349 -8.95 -2.90 11.16
C ARG A 349 -7.69 -3.69 10.88
N GLY A 350 -6.96 -3.32 9.82
CA GLY A 350 -5.66 -3.85 9.44
C GLY A 350 -4.55 -3.10 10.17
N ILE A 351 -3.81 -3.80 11.02
CA ILE A 351 -2.69 -3.28 11.80
C ILE A 351 -1.46 -4.12 11.45
N PRO A 352 -0.31 -3.51 11.12
CA PRO A 352 0.92 -4.25 10.89
C PRO A 352 1.28 -5.12 12.10
N LYS A 353 1.54 -6.40 11.86
CA LYS A 353 1.95 -7.36 12.89
C LYS A 353 3.45 -7.24 13.10
N TYR A 354 3.85 -6.51 14.12
CA TYR A 354 5.24 -6.35 14.49
C TYR A 354 5.40 -6.31 16.01
N SER A 355 6.36 -7.07 16.54
CA SER A 355 6.62 -7.15 17.97
C SER A 355 8.09 -6.83 18.28
N SER A 356 8.35 -5.63 18.76
CA SER A 356 9.67 -5.19 19.25
C SER A 356 9.53 -3.92 20.11
N ALA A 357 10.66 -3.39 20.56
CA ALA A 357 10.73 -2.16 21.34
C ALA A 357 10.14 -0.91 20.64
N LEU A 358 10.04 -0.92 19.29
CA LEU A 358 9.43 0.16 18.50
C LEU A 358 8.02 -0.20 17.99
N SER A 359 7.41 -1.30 18.48
CA SER A 359 6.11 -1.79 17.99
C SER A 359 5.01 -0.75 18.10
N ASP A 360 4.92 -0.02 19.21
CA ASP A 360 3.84 0.95 19.44
C ASP A 360 3.82 2.08 18.40
N MET A 361 4.96 2.37 17.78
CA MET A 361 5.07 3.41 16.75
C MET A 361 4.63 2.94 15.36
N VAL A 362 4.77 1.63 15.07
CA VAL A 362 4.49 1.05 13.75
C VAL A 362 3.32 0.07 13.74
N ALA A 363 2.87 -0.43 14.90
CA ALA A 363 1.67 -1.27 15.04
C ALA A 363 0.39 -0.41 14.99
N GLN A 364 0.28 0.41 13.96
CA GLN A 364 -0.83 1.31 13.71
C GLN A 364 -1.20 1.26 12.22
N PRO A 365 -2.49 1.38 11.85
CA PRO A 365 -2.91 1.34 10.45
C PRO A 365 -2.17 2.34 9.55
N ARG A 366 -1.84 3.52 10.08
CA ARG A 366 -1.09 4.56 9.35
C ARG A 366 0.33 4.16 8.94
N ALA A 367 0.88 3.07 9.48
CA ALA A 367 2.21 2.56 9.14
C ALA A 367 2.15 1.35 8.19
N ALA A 368 0.96 0.95 7.72
CA ALA A 368 0.79 -0.25 6.90
C ALA A 368 1.67 -0.22 5.65
N THR A 369 1.66 0.87 4.89
CA THR A 369 2.45 1.02 3.66
C THR A 369 3.95 0.89 3.93
N VAL A 370 4.50 1.65 4.88
CA VAL A 370 5.94 1.62 5.15
C VAL A 370 6.40 0.27 5.70
N MET A 371 5.60 -0.38 6.52
CA MET A 371 5.90 -1.72 7.03
C MET A 371 5.85 -2.77 5.93
N GLY A 372 4.91 -2.67 5.00
CA GLY A 372 4.84 -3.53 3.82
C GLY A 372 6.01 -3.32 2.85
N LEU A 373 6.49 -2.08 2.69
CA LEU A 373 7.72 -1.81 1.94
C LEU A 373 8.95 -2.48 2.58
N LEU A 374 9.02 -2.54 3.91
CA LEU A 374 10.08 -3.28 4.61
C LEU A 374 9.95 -4.80 4.44
N GLU A 375 8.73 -5.34 4.45
CA GLU A 375 8.50 -6.75 4.17
C GLU A 375 8.95 -7.12 2.75
N GLU A 376 8.65 -6.31 1.75
CA GLU A 376 9.16 -6.51 0.38
C GLU A 376 10.69 -6.45 0.35
N ALA A 377 11.30 -5.49 1.03
CA ALA A 377 12.74 -5.38 1.12
C ALA A 377 13.37 -6.63 1.77
N ARG A 378 12.75 -7.16 2.82
CA ARG A 378 13.12 -8.40 3.48
C ARG A 378 13.04 -9.60 2.53
N TYR A 379 11.92 -9.76 1.83
CA TYR A 379 11.76 -10.84 0.84
C TYR A 379 12.77 -10.75 -0.29
N ALA A 380 13.06 -9.55 -0.79
CA ALA A 380 14.06 -9.33 -1.82
C ALA A 380 15.48 -9.74 -1.35
N ARG A 381 15.82 -9.45 -0.08
CA ARG A 381 17.09 -9.90 0.53
C ARG A 381 17.17 -11.41 0.65
N LEU A 382 16.13 -12.05 1.20
CA LEU A 382 16.09 -13.51 1.37
C LEU A 382 16.15 -14.25 0.03
N ARG A 383 15.49 -13.74 -1.02
CA ARG A 383 15.61 -14.26 -2.39
C ARG A 383 17.03 -14.11 -2.93
N GLY A 384 17.66 -12.97 -2.73
CA GLY A 384 19.05 -12.71 -3.13
C GLY A 384 20.05 -13.65 -2.46
N PHE A 385 19.89 -13.97 -1.19
CA PHE A 385 20.72 -14.95 -0.47
C PHE A 385 20.57 -16.37 -1.05
N LYS A 386 19.33 -16.81 -1.32
CA LYS A 386 19.07 -18.13 -1.92
C LYS A 386 19.69 -18.28 -3.31
N VAL A 387 19.67 -17.23 -4.13
CA VAL A 387 20.27 -17.21 -5.48
C VAL A 387 21.80 -17.22 -5.40
N ALA A 388 22.39 -16.45 -4.48
CA ALA A 388 23.84 -16.41 -4.27
C ALA A 388 24.40 -17.76 -3.81
N GLN A 389 23.65 -18.54 -3.02
CA GLN A 389 24.05 -19.91 -2.64
C GLN A 389 23.95 -20.92 -3.79
N LYS A 390 23.10 -20.67 -4.80
CA LYS A 390 22.91 -21.60 -5.94
C LYS A 390 23.74 -21.27 -7.17
N SER A 391 24.29 -20.08 -7.30
CA SER A 391 25.02 -19.64 -8.51
C SER A 391 26.36 -19.00 -8.20
N GLY A 392 27.43 -19.74 -8.48
CA GLY A 392 28.81 -19.22 -8.63
C GLY A 392 29.06 -18.63 -10.02
N SER A 393 28.12 -17.95 -10.70
CA SER A 393 28.40 -17.33 -12.01
C SER A 393 27.37 -16.32 -12.48
N VAL A 394 27.87 -15.15 -12.86
CA VAL A 394 27.40 -14.08 -13.77
C VAL A 394 25.89 -13.72 -13.77
N LYS A 395 25.60 -12.52 -13.29
CA LYS A 395 24.27 -11.87 -13.27
C LYS A 395 24.00 -11.15 -14.60
N THR A 396 22.92 -11.51 -15.28
CA THR A 396 22.28 -10.68 -16.32
C THR A 396 20.93 -10.15 -15.80
N ALA A 397 20.47 -9.01 -16.38
CA ALA A 397 19.19 -8.37 -16.04
C ALA A 397 17.96 -9.32 -16.12
N PHE A 398 18.09 -10.40 -16.89
CA PHE A 398 17.12 -11.48 -17.02
C PHE A 398 16.96 -12.32 -15.73
N GLY A 399 17.99 -12.38 -14.87
CA GLY A 399 17.93 -13.07 -13.59
C GLY A 399 16.96 -12.43 -12.60
N ARG A 400 16.80 -11.11 -12.61
CA ARG A 400 15.87 -10.40 -11.69
C ARG A 400 14.41 -10.72 -11.96
N PHE A 401 14.04 -10.92 -13.21
CA PHE A 401 12.68 -11.28 -13.59
C PHE A 401 12.38 -12.76 -13.31
N LYS A 402 13.35 -13.63 -13.53
CA LYS A 402 13.26 -15.05 -13.19
C LYS A 402 13.12 -15.27 -11.67
N ASP A 403 13.83 -14.48 -10.88
CA ASP A 403 13.78 -14.54 -9.42
C ASP A 403 12.44 -14.01 -8.86
N PHE A 404 11.77 -13.12 -9.58
CA PHE A 404 10.44 -12.62 -9.24
C PHE A 404 9.34 -13.69 -9.44
N ILE A 405 9.41 -14.43 -10.53
CA ILE A 405 8.45 -15.51 -10.84
C ILE A 405 8.67 -16.76 -9.96
N VAL A 406 9.92 -17.15 -9.71
CA VAL A 406 10.27 -18.37 -8.95
C VAL A 406 10.26 -18.14 -7.42
N GLY A 407 10.27 -16.90 -6.98
CA GLY A 407 10.32 -16.54 -5.55
C GLY A 407 8.98 -16.27 -4.89
N ASN A 408 7.88 -16.24 -5.65
CA ASN A 408 6.50 -16.12 -5.14
C ASN A 408 5.76 -17.47 -5.07
N PHE A 409 6.50 -18.58 -5.26
CA PHE A 409 6.02 -19.94 -5.07
C PHE A 409 6.84 -20.67 -4.01
#